data_68cc3858a3940a5bd688b42c98a13bb7
#
_entry.id   68cc3858a3940a5bd688b42c98a13bb7
#
_cell.length_a   1.000
_cell.length_b   1.000
_cell.length_c   1.000
_cell.angle_alpha   90.00
_cell.angle_beta   90.00
_cell.angle_gamma   90.00
#
_symmetry.space_group_name_H-M   'P 1'
#
loop_
_entity.id
_entity.type
_entity.pdbx_description
1 polymer ?
#
loop_
_entity_poly.entity_id
_entity_poly.type
_entity_poly.pdbx_seq_one_letter_code
_entity_poly.pdbx_strand_id
1 'polypeptide(L)' 'RKSRNDVAVIGNEVYIGAGAKIIGPVKIGDKVTVGANSVVTHDIVSNSVVAGIPAKYLEVNE' A
#
# COMPACT_ATOMS: atom_id res chain seq x y z
N ARG A 1 -13.55 -19.91 4.23
CA ARG A 1 -13.70 -18.56 3.76
C ARG A 1 -12.92 -17.57 4.62
N LYS A 2 -12.32 -16.58 3.98
CA LYS A 2 -11.50 -15.63 4.71
C LYS A 2 -12.33 -14.67 5.54
N SER A 3 -11.77 -14.29 6.66
CA SER A 3 -12.34 -13.23 7.48
C SER A 3 -12.20 -11.89 6.75
N ARG A 4 -13.12 -10.98 7.02
CA ARG A 4 -13.02 -9.64 6.46
C ARG A 4 -11.77 -8.90 6.92
N ASN A 5 -11.25 -9.29 8.08
CA ASN A 5 -10.05 -8.66 8.61
C ASN A 5 -8.80 -8.98 7.81
N ASP A 6 -8.91 -9.95 6.89
CA ASP A 6 -7.78 -10.33 6.05
C ASP A 6 -7.76 -9.56 4.74
N VAL A 7 -8.68 -8.63 4.54
CA VAL A 7 -8.84 -7.93 3.27
C VAL A 7 -8.23 -6.53 3.35
N ALA A 8 -7.37 -6.22 2.39
CA ALA A 8 -6.83 -4.89 2.27
C ALA A 8 -7.88 -3.95 1.69
N VAL A 9 -7.86 -2.70 2.12
CA VAL A 9 -8.73 -1.65 1.60
C VAL A 9 -7.86 -0.65 0.86
N ILE A 10 -8.12 -0.46 -0.42
CA ILE A 10 -7.31 0.39 -1.27
C ILE A 10 -8.15 1.57 -1.74
N GLY A 11 -7.64 2.77 -1.54
CA GLY A 11 -8.33 3.97 -1.92
C GLY A 11 -8.33 4.22 -3.42
N ASN A 12 -8.62 5.46 -3.81
CA ASN A 12 -8.75 5.85 -5.21
C ASN A 12 -7.40 6.26 -5.79
N GLU A 13 -7.24 6.03 -7.08
CA GLU A 13 -6.07 6.48 -7.83
C GLU A 13 -4.76 5.96 -7.24
N VAL A 14 -4.77 4.71 -6.83
CA VAL A 14 -3.59 4.06 -6.28
C VAL A 14 -2.86 3.33 -7.40
N TYR A 15 -1.56 3.55 -7.50
CA TYR A 15 -0.72 2.82 -8.44
C TYR A 15 0.09 1.79 -7.68
N ILE A 16 -0.01 0.55 -8.09
CA ILE A 16 0.74 -0.53 -7.45
C ILE A 16 1.66 -1.14 -8.51
N GLY A 17 2.96 -1.01 -8.28
CA GLY A 17 3.96 -1.49 -9.21
C GLY A 17 3.94 -3.00 -9.34
N ALA A 18 4.53 -3.49 -10.43
CA ALA A 18 4.55 -4.92 -10.72
C ALA A 18 5.24 -5.68 -9.60
N GLY A 19 4.66 -6.80 -9.21
CA GLY A 19 5.25 -7.66 -8.20
C GLY A 19 5.06 -7.19 -6.77
N ALA A 20 4.44 -6.04 -6.57
CA ALA A 20 4.18 -5.56 -5.20
C ALA A 20 3.15 -6.46 -4.52
N LYS A 21 3.33 -6.61 -3.22
CA LYS A 21 2.42 -7.43 -2.42
C LYS A 21 1.88 -6.60 -1.27
N ILE A 22 0.59 -6.77 -1.00
CA ILE A 22 -0.07 -6.09 0.09
C ILE A 22 -0.57 -7.18 1.02
N ILE A 23 -0.03 -7.22 2.20
CA ILE A 23 -0.25 -8.33 3.12
C ILE A 23 -1.02 -7.89 4.33
N GLY A 24 -2.11 -8.58 4.60
CA GLY A 24 -2.89 -8.36 5.80
C GLY A 24 -3.96 -7.30 5.63
N PRO A 25 -4.67 -7.00 6.71
CA PRO A 25 -5.78 -6.05 6.69
C PRO A 25 -5.30 -4.61 6.80
N VAL A 26 -4.60 -4.14 5.76
CA VAL A 26 -4.06 -2.78 5.76
C VAL A 26 -4.96 -1.84 4.96
N LYS A 27 -4.85 -0.56 5.23
CA LYS A 27 -5.56 0.48 4.50
C LYS A 27 -4.58 1.33 3.75
N ILE A 28 -4.81 1.46 2.46
CA ILE A 28 -3.98 2.31 1.61
C ILE A 28 -4.83 3.49 1.19
N GLY A 29 -4.36 4.68 1.49
CA GLY A 29 -5.12 5.89 1.21
C GLY A 29 -5.23 6.18 -0.28
N ASP A 30 -5.69 7.39 -0.61
CA ASP A 30 -5.86 7.79 -1.99
C ASP A 30 -4.57 8.32 -2.57
N LYS A 31 -4.40 8.16 -3.88
CA LYS A 31 -3.26 8.71 -4.62
C LYS A 31 -1.92 8.25 -4.04
N VAL A 32 -1.86 6.97 -3.74
CA VAL A 32 -0.65 6.34 -3.21
C VAL A 32 0.06 5.61 -4.35
N THR A 33 1.37 5.70 -4.37
CA THR A 33 2.19 4.95 -5.32
C THR A 33 3.01 3.92 -4.55
N VAL A 34 2.87 2.66 -4.93
CA VAL A 34 3.64 1.57 -4.33
C VAL A 34 4.65 1.10 -5.37
N GLY A 35 5.93 1.12 -5.03
CA GLY A 35 6.98 0.72 -5.95
C GLY A 35 6.93 -0.76 -6.31
N ALA A 36 7.56 -1.10 -7.43
CA ALA A 36 7.59 -2.49 -7.88
C ALA A 36 8.28 -3.37 -6.85
N ASN A 37 7.76 -4.59 -6.70
CA ASN A 37 8.30 -5.61 -5.80
C ASN A 37 8.32 -5.22 -4.33
N SER A 38 7.55 -4.21 -3.95
CA SER A 38 7.46 -3.78 -2.56
C SER A 38 6.51 -4.69 -1.79
N VAL A 39 6.67 -4.71 -0.48
CA VAL A 39 5.79 -5.49 0.39
C VAL A 39 5.19 -4.56 1.42
N VAL A 40 3.89 -4.32 1.32
CA VAL A 40 3.18 -3.43 2.22
C VAL A 40 2.57 -4.27 3.34
N THR A 41 2.95 -3.96 4.57
CA THR A 41 2.51 -4.70 5.74
C THR A 41 1.80 -3.84 6.77
N HIS A 42 1.62 -2.55 6.49
CA HIS A 42 0.94 -1.63 7.40
C HIS A 42 0.23 -0.55 6.60
N ASP A 43 -0.60 0.23 7.27
CA ASP A 43 -1.40 1.26 6.62
C ASP A 43 -0.52 2.31 5.97
N ILE A 44 -0.98 2.83 4.83
CA ILE A 44 -0.27 3.86 4.08
C ILE A 44 -1.17 5.07 3.97
N VAL A 45 -0.66 6.25 4.37
CA VAL A 45 -1.44 7.48 4.30
C VAL A 45 -1.57 7.96 2.85
N SER A 46 -2.61 8.74 2.59
CA SER A 46 -2.87 9.27 1.26
C SER A 46 -1.73 10.15 0.75
N ASN A 47 -1.62 10.26 -0.55
CA ASN A 47 -0.68 11.14 -1.23
C ASN A 47 0.78 10.82 -0.91
N SER A 48 1.10 9.54 -0.82
CA SER A 48 2.46 9.14 -0.49
C SER A 48 3.02 8.16 -1.50
N VAL A 49 4.34 8.03 -1.48
CA VAL A 49 5.07 7.08 -2.30
C VAL A 49 5.81 6.16 -1.34
N VAL A 50 5.61 4.86 -1.52
CA VAL A 50 6.28 3.87 -0.67
C VAL A 50 6.97 2.82 -1.53
N ALA A 51 8.04 2.24 -1.00
CA ALA A 51 8.75 1.18 -1.71
C ALA A 51 9.61 0.39 -0.72
N GLY A 52 10.00 -0.80 -1.14
CA GLY A 52 10.93 -1.63 -0.38
C GLY A 52 10.25 -2.80 0.32
N ILE A 53 11.05 -3.57 1.03
CA ILE A 53 10.61 -4.75 1.79
C ILE A 53 11.17 -4.64 3.19
N PRO A 54 10.34 -4.27 4.18
CA PRO A 54 8.97 -3.80 4.07
C PRO A 54 8.90 -2.42 3.43
N ALA A 55 7.75 -2.07 2.87
CA ALA A 55 7.58 -0.79 2.21
C ALA A 55 7.75 0.35 3.20
N LYS A 56 8.50 1.36 2.79
CA LYS A 56 8.76 2.54 3.61
C LYS A 56 8.43 3.78 2.82
N TYR A 57 8.08 4.84 3.51
CA TYR A 57 7.74 6.09 2.86
C TYR A 57 8.98 6.69 2.22
N LEU A 58 8.87 6.97 0.93
CA LEU A 58 9.89 7.73 0.21
C LEU A 58 9.48 9.19 0.15
N GLU A 59 8.18 9.43 0.09
CA GLU A 59 7.67 10.78 -0.08
C GLU A 59 6.24 10.84 0.43
N VAL A 60 5.89 11.91 1.11
CA VAL A 60 4.52 12.16 1.53
C VAL A 60 4.17 13.58 1.10
N ASN A 61 3.16 13.70 0.25
CA ASN A 61 2.70 14.99 -0.26
C ASN A 61 1.39 15.36 0.41
N GLU A 62 1.32 16.52 1.01
CA GLU A 62 0.10 16.94 1.70
C GLU A 62 -0.76 17.86 0.88
#